data_38dc7c69196125450ae7938c4567acfa
#
_entry.id   38dc7c69196125450ae7938c4567acfa
#
_cell.length_a   1.000
_cell.length_b   1.000
_cell.length_c   1.000
_cell.angle_alpha   90.00
_cell.angle_beta   90.00
_cell.angle_gamma   90.00
#
_symmetry.space_group_name_H-M   'P 1'
#
loop_
_entity.id
_entity.type
_entity.pdbx_description
1 polymer ?
#
loop_
_entity_poly.entity_id
_entity_poly.type
_entity_poly.pdbx_seq_one_letter_code
_entity_poly.pdbx_strand_id
1 'polypeptide(L)'
;MFDRIALKITKPAVDRVARKIVKYGFNADQVTLIAFVFGIFGSLLIALDLPWVGLFPMLIGRILDGLDGAVARQSVQTDRGAFMDIALDFLFYASVPLAFAIAAPLSNALPAAILLAAFVGTGTSFLAYATLAEKRGEKSTAYPSKSFYYLGGLTEGTETIATFTLMCLFPQHFALLAYIYATLCTLTTITRIIAGWHNFAAVKK
;
A
#
# COMPACT_ATOMS: atom_id res chain seq x y z
N MET A 1 6.41 9.73 -1.41
CA MET A 1 6.93 11.10 -1.19
C MET A 1 6.06 11.87 -0.21
N PHE A 2 4.76 11.84 -0.34
CA PHE A 2 3.81 12.52 0.56
C PHE A 2 3.54 11.78 1.87
N ASP A 3 3.82 10.50 1.98
CA ASP A 3 3.62 9.67 3.20
C ASP A 3 4.23 10.30 4.45
N ARG A 4 5.43 10.88 4.36
CA ARG A 4 6.08 11.55 5.52
C ARG A 4 5.30 12.75 6.04
N ILE A 5 4.74 13.55 5.13
CA ILE A 5 3.97 14.75 5.48
C ILE A 5 2.63 14.31 6.08
N ALA A 6 1.96 13.37 5.43
CA ALA A 6 0.71 12.79 5.91
C ALA A 6 0.87 12.21 7.31
N LEU A 7 1.88 11.36 7.54
CA LEU A 7 2.18 10.78 8.85
C LEU A 7 2.45 11.84 9.91
N LYS A 8 3.20 12.90 9.60
CA LYS A 8 3.52 13.95 10.58
C LYS A 8 2.28 14.73 11.01
N ILE A 9 1.38 15.03 10.08
CA ILE A 9 0.16 15.80 10.35
C ILE A 9 -0.88 14.96 11.07
N THR A 10 -1.05 13.69 10.67
CA THR A 10 -2.10 12.81 11.19
C THR A 10 -1.74 12.14 12.52
N LYS A 11 -0.44 12.02 12.84
CA LYS A 11 0.07 11.29 14.00
C LYS A 11 -0.66 11.58 15.32
N PRO A 12 -0.90 12.85 15.73
CA PRO A 12 -1.57 13.11 17.02
C PRO A 12 -3.01 12.59 17.07
N ALA A 13 -3.73 12.67 15.93
CA ALA A 13 -5.10 12.16 15.83
C ALA A 13 -5.10 10.62 15.79
N VAL A 14 -4.23 10.03 14.98
CA VAL A 14 -4.04 8.58 14.84
C VAL A 14 -3.70 7.95 16.20
N ASP A 15 -2.72 8.50 16.94
CA ASP A 15 -2.32 7.99 18.25
C ASP A 15 -3.46 8.10 19.29
N ARG A 16 -4.31 9.12 19.18
CA ARG A 16 -5.49 9.26 20.08
C ARG A 16 -6.55 8.22 19.79
N VAL A 17 -6.83 7.93 18.52
CA VAL A 17 -7.78 6.91 18.11
C VAL A 17 -7.24 5.52 18.47
N ALA A 18 -5.95 5.25 18.20
CA ALA A 18 -5.31 3.99 18.53
C ALA A 18 -5.41 3.66 20.04
N ARG A 19 -5.20 4.66 20.92
CA ARG A 19 -5.40 4.46 22.38
C ARG A 19 -6.83 4.02 22.73
N LYS A 20 -7.84 4.55 22.06
CA LYS A 20 -9.22 4.12 22.28
C LYS A 20 -9.43 2.68 21.82
N ILE A 21 -8.92 2.33 20.62
CA ILE A 21 -9.02 0.98 20.05
C ILE A 21 -8.42 -0.05 21.02
N VAL A 22 -7.20 0.21 21.52
CA VAL A 22 -6.52 -0.66 22.51
C VAL A 22 -7.33 -0.75 23.80
N LYS A 23 -7.89 0.38 24.29
CA LYS A 23 -8.73 0.40 25.49
C LYS A 23 -9.99 -0.46 25.35
N TYR A 24 -10.55 -0.58 24.14
CA TYR A 24 -11.68 -1.45 23.83
C TYR A 24 -11.28 -2.93 23.60
N GLY A 25 -10.01 -3.27 23.76
CA GLY A 25 -9.52 -4.65 23.70
C GLY A 25 -9.18 -5.14 22.27
N PHE A 26 -9.21 -4.26 21.27
CA PHE A 26 -8.79 -4.63 19.92
C PHE A 26 -7.27 -4.64 19.80
N ASN A 27 -6.72 -5.66 19.14
CA ASN A 27 -5.30 -5.75 18.79
C ASN A 27 -5.05 -5.29 17.33
N ALA A 28 -3.77 -5.09 16.98
CA ALA A 28 -3.38 -4.62 15.67
C ALA A 28 -3.83 -5.58 14.55
N ASP A 29 -3.63 -6.90 14.72
CA ASP A 29 -4.01 -7.92 13.73
C ASP A 29 -5.50 -7.87 13.37
N GLN A 30 -6.36 -7.59 14.37
CA GLN A 30 -7.81 -7.45 14.14
C GLN A 30 -8.11 -6.18 13.33
N VAL A 31 -7.41 -5.08 13.61
CA VAL A 31 -7.59 -3.83 12.87
C VAL A 31 -7.14 -3.99 11.42
N THR A 32 -5.99 -4.62 11.18
CA THR A 32 -5.49 -4.96 9.83
C THR A 32 -6.50 -5.82 9.06
N LEU A 33 -7.04 -6.86 9.70
CA LEU A 33 -8.03 -7.74 9.04
C LEU A 33 -9.33 -7.00 8.71
N ILE A 34 -9.83 -6.17 9.62
CA ILE A 34 -11.03 -5.35 9.38
C ILE A 34 -10.76 -4.36 8.25
N ALA A 35 -9.60 -3.71 8.25
CA ALA A 35 -9.18 -2.80 7.18
C ALA A 35 -9.18 -3.49 5.80
N PHE A 36 -8.61 -4.69 5.73
CA PHE A 36 -8.60 -5.50 4.53
C PHE A 36 -10.01 -5.88 4.05
N VAL A 37 -10.88 -6.33 4.95
CA VAL A 37 -12.29 -6.66 4.61
C VAL A 37 -13.00 -5.44 4.02
N PHE A 38 -12.84 -4.26 4.59
CA PHE A 38 -13.41 -3.03 4.04
C PHE A 38 -12.82 -2.69 2.66
N GLY A 39 -11.52 -2.86 2.48
CA GLY A 39 -10.85 -2.65 1.18
C GLY A 39 -11.38 -3.57 0.10
N ILE A 40 -11.47 -4.89 0.38
CA ILE A 40 -12.01 -5.89 -0.56
C ILE A 40 -13.49 -5.66 -0.84
N PHE A 41 -14.28 -5.28 0.17
CA PHE A 41 -15.68 -4.93 -0.03
C PHE A 41 -15.83 -3.73 -0.97
N GLY A 42 -14.96 -2.72 -0.85
CA GLY A 42 -14.90 -1.61 -1.80
C GLY A 42 -14.59 -2.08 -3.22
N SER A 43 -13.60 -2.97 -3.38
CA SER A 43 -13.25 -3.55 -4.67
C SER A 43 -14.40 -4.39 -5.28
N LEU A 44 -15.15 -5.13 -4.47
CA LEU A 44 -16.33 -5.87 -4.93
C LEU A 44 -17.42 -4.93 -5.47
N LEU A 45 -17.67 -3.81 -4.81
CA LEU A 45 -18.62 -2.81 -5.30
C LEU A 45 -18.16 -2.17 -6.61
N ILE A 46 -16.85 -1.92 -6.77
CA ILE A 46 -16.28 -1.44 -8.04
C ILE A 46 -16.50 -2.49 -9.14
N ALA A 47 -16.27 -3.78 -8.85
CA ALA A 47 -16.49 -4.86 -9.82
C ALA A 47 -17.96 -5.02 -10.25
N LEU A 48 -18.90 -4.57 -9.40
CA LEU A 48 -20.34 -4.50 -9.69
C LEU A 48 -20.75 -3.19 -10.42
N ASP A 49 -19.78 -2.45 -10.98
CA ASP A 49 -19.97 -1.17 -11.66
C ASP A 49 -20.53 -0.04 -10.74
N LEU A 50 -20.18 -0.09 -9.46
CA LEU A 50 -20.55 0.89 -8.45
C LEU A 50 -19.32 1.59 -7.85
N PRO A 51 -18.41 2.20 -8.65
CA PRO A 51 -17.14 2.72 -8.16
C PRO A 51 -17.29 3.85 -7.14
N TRP A 52 -18.30 4.71 -7.29
CA TRP A 52 -18.60 5.78 -6.33
C TRP A 52 -18.98 5.24 -4.95
N VAL A 53 -19.76 4.16 -4.92
CA VAL A 53 -20.16 3.52 -3.66
C VAL A 53 -18.99 2.75 -3.06
N GLY A 54 -18.21 2.04 -3.89
CA GLY A 54 -17.03 1.28 -3.48
C GLY A 54 -15.90 2.15 -2.91
N LEU A 55 -15.83 3.42 -3.32
CA LEU A 55 -14.86 4.38 -2.79
C LEU A 55 -14.96 4.54 -1.26
N PHE A 56 -16.16 4.58 -0.69
CA PHE A 56 -16.34 4.79 0.75
C PHE A 56 -15.72 3.68 1.61
N PRO A 57 -16.10 2.38 1.43
CA PRO A 57 -15.47 1.32 2.21
C PRO A 57 -13.97 1.19 1.90
N MET A 58 -13.53 1.43 0.67
CA MET A 58 -12.12 1.45 0.32
C MET A 58 -11.36 2.48 1.16
N LEU A 59 -11.84 3.71 1.28
CA LEU A 59 -11.20 4.76 2.09
C LEU A 59 -11.25 4.45 3.57
N ILE A 60 -12.36 3.90 4.08
CA ILE A 60 -12.45 3.44 5.48
C ILE A 60 -11.38 2.38 5.75
N GLY A 61 -11.23 1.39 4.85
CA GLY A 61 -10.19 0.37 4.95
C GLY A 61 -8.79 1.01 5.04
N ARG A 62 -8.49 1.99 4.21
CA ARG A 62 -7.17 2.66 4.23
C ARG A 62 -6.92 3.51 5.48
N ILE A 63 -7.96 4.12 6.04
CA ILE A 63 -7.85 4.82 7.33
C ILE A 63 -7.57 3.83 8.46
N LEU A 64 -8.25 2.69 8.49
CA LEU A 64 -8.05 1.64 9.50
C LEU A 64 -6.65 1.02 9.39
N ASP A 65 -6.17 0.76 8.20
CA ASP A 65 -4.84 0.28 7.90
C ASP A 65 -3.75 1.25 8.43
N GLY A 66 -3.91 2.54 8.20
CA GLY A 66 -3.02 3.54 8.80
C GLY A 66 -3.08 3.61 10.33
N LEU A 67 -4.12 3.04 10.95
CA LEU A 67 -4.27 2.98 12.40
C LEU A 67 -3.62 1.74 13.03
N ASP A 68 -3.54 0.60 12.33
CA ASP A 68 -3.06 -0.66 12.91
C ASP A 68 -1.60 -0.58 13.38
N GLY A 69 -0.73 0.06 12.63
CA GLY A 69 0.64 0.34 13.05
C GLY A 69 0.72 1.22 14.32
N ALA A 70 -0.23 2.14 14.52
CA ALA A 70 -0.31 2.93 15.74
C ALA A 70 -0.85 2.10 16.93
N VAL A 71 -1.78 1.19 16.67
CA VAL A 71 -2.29 0.22 17.65
C VAL A 71 -1.17 -0.75 18.03
N ALA A 72 -0.40 -1.27 17.08
CA ALA A 72 0.74 -2.14 17.34
C ALA A 72 1.79 -1.49 18.23
N ARG A 73 2.13 -0.21 17.98
CA ARG A 73 3.08 0.54 18.83
C ARG A 73 2.58 0.79 20.25
N GLN A 74 1.28 0.70 20.50
CA GLN A 74 0.67 0.90 21.82
C GLN A 74 0.28 -0.42 22.51
N SER A 75 0.45 -1.55 21.83
CA SER A 75 0.23 -2.90 22.34
C SER A 75 1.48 -3.76 22.17
N VAL A 76 1.39 -4.87 21.47
CA VAL A 76 2.53 -5.76 21.17
C VAL A 76 2.72 -5.83 19.66
N GLN A 77 3.91 -5.46 19.20
CA GLN A 77 4.31 -5.69 17.81
C GLN A 77 4.70 -7.16 17.64
N THR A 78 4.19 -7.80 16.59
CA THR A 78 4.48 -9.21 16.29
C THR A 78 4.93 -9.36 14.83
N ASP A 79 5.81 -10.34 14.57
CA ASP A 79 6.23 -10.67 13.20
C ASP A 79 5.03 -11.14 12.35
N ARG A 80 4.07 -11.83 12.99
CA ARG A 80 2.81 -12.22 12.34
C ARG A 80 2.02 -11.03 11.86
N GLY A 81 1.90 -9.99 12.68
CA GLY A 81 1.19 -8.75 12.32
C GLY A 81 1.89 -8.04 11.17
N ALA A 82 3.21 -7.90 11.22
CA ALA A 82 3.98 -7.30 10.13
C ALA A 82 3.87 -8.10 8.81
N PHE A 83 3.85 -9.43 8.88
CA PHE A 83 3.63 -10.29 7.72
C PHE A 83 2.23 -10.10 7.12
N MET A 84 1.19 -10.07 7.98
CA MET A 84 -0.19 -9.89 7.55
C MET A 84 -0.40 -8.52 6.91
N ASP A 85 0.11 -7.46 7.50
CA ASP A 85 0.04 -6.09 6.99
C ASP A 85 0.57 -6.02 5.55
N ILE A 86 1.80 -6.49 5.33
CA ILE A 86 2.40 -6.49 3.99
C ILE A 86 1.60 -7.34 3.00
N ALA A 87 1.24 -8.57 3.37
CA ALA A 87 0.57 -9.50 2.47
C ALA A 87 -0.83 -9.02 2.06
N LEU A 88 -1.62 -8.50 3.02
CA LEU A 88 -2.97 -8.02 2.78
C LEU A 88 -2.98 -6.69 2.01
N ASP A 89 -1.99 -5.84 2.23
CA ASP A 89 -1.80 -4.61 1.45
C ASP A 89 -1.59 -4.91 -0.04
N PHE A 90 -0.70 -5.84 -0.38
CA PHE A 90 -0.49 -6.21 -1.80
C PHE A 90 -1.73 -6.82 -2.43
N LEU A 91 -2.47 -7.66 -1.69
CA LEU A 91 -3.75 -8.22 -2.16
C LEU A 91 -4.79 -7.11 -2.40
N PHE A 92 -4.90 -6.15 -1.49
CA PHE A 92 -5.79 -5.02 -1.68
C PHE A 92 -5.39 -4.17 -2.91
N TYR A 93 -4.10 -3.81 -3.05
CA TYR A 93 -3.64 -3.03 -4.22
C TYR A 93 -3.91 -3.74 -5.54
N ALA A 94 -3.82 -5.06 -5.57
CA ALA A 94 -4.16 -5.85 -6.76
C ALA A 94 -5.67 -5.92 -7.01
N SER A 95 -6.50 -5.91 -5.97
CA SER A 95 -7.95 -6.08 -6.08
C SER A 95 -8.65 -4.92 -6.80
N VAL A 96 -8.14 -3.69 -6.65
CA VAL A 96 -8.78 -2.50 -7.26
C VAL A 96 -8.67 -2.48 -8.79
N PRO A 97 -7.48 -2.60 -9.42
CA PRO A 97 -7.40 -2.70 -10.88
C PRO A 97 -8.16 -3.90 -11.43
N LEU A 98 -8.13 -5.04 -10.73
CA LEU A 98 -8.89 -6.23 -11.11
C LEU A 98 -10.40 -5.96 -11.09
N ALA A 99 -10.90 -5.25 -10.10
CA ALA A 99 -12.30 -4.87 -10.00
C ALA A 99 -12.75 -4.00 -11.20
N PHE A 100 -11.95 -3.01 -11.60
CA PHE A 100 -12.23 -2.21 -12.80
C PHE A 100 -12.17 -3.03 -14.10
N ALA A 101 -11.28 -4.04 -14.18
CA ALA A 101 -11.22 -4.95 -15.30
C ALA A 101 -12.47 -5.82 -15.39
N ILE A 102 -13.01 -6.27 -14.26
CA ILE A 102 -14.25 -7.06 -14.20
C ILE A 102 -15.47 -6.21 -14.59
N ALA A 103 -15.55 -4.97 -14.08
CA ALA A 103 -16.66 -4.05 -14.37
C ALA A 103 -16.78 -3.71 -15.88
N ALA A 104 -15.65 -3.52 -16.56
CA ALA A 104 -15.65 -3.16 -17.98
C ALA A 104 -14.49 -3.85 -18.74
N PRO A 105 -14.57 -5.17 -19.00
CA PRO A 105 -13.45 -5.95 -19.50
C PRO A 105 -12.92 -5.50 -20.86
N LEU A 106 -13.78 -5.04 -21.76
CA LEU A 106 -13.37 -4.61 -23.09
C LEU A 106 -12.47 -3.37 -23.10
N SER A 107 -12.69 -2.44 -22.18
CA SER A 107 -11.91 -1.20 -22.08
C SER A 107 -10.80 -1.27 -21.03
N ASN A 108 -10.99 -2.03 -19.96
CA ASN A 108 -10.17 -1.93 -18.75
C ASN A 108 -9.24 -3.13 -18.53
N ALA A 109 -9.47 -4.29 -19.20
CA ALA A 109 -8.66 -5.48 -18.93
C ALA A 109 -7.18 -5.26 -19.21
N LEU A 110 -6.83 -4.70 -20.37
CA LEU A 110 -5.42 -4.45 -20.71
C LEU A 110 -4.76 -3.39 -19.82
N PRO A 111 -5.36 -2.19 -19.58
CA PRO A 111 -4.81 -1.22 -18.64
C PRO A 111 -4.63 -1.78 -17.22
N ALA A 112 -5.59 -2.57 -16.73
CA ALA A 112 -5.49 -3.22 -15.43
C ALA A 112 -4.35 -4.25 -15.38
N ALA A 113 -4.19 -5.07 -16.41
CA ALA A 113 -3.09 -6.04 -16.49
C ALA A 113 -1.72 -5.37 -16.48
N ILE A 114 -1.56 -4.25 -17.21
CA ILE A 114 -0.32 -3.46 -17.23
C ILE A 114 -0.05 -2.84 -15.85
N LEU A 115 -1.07 -2.30 -15.18
CA LEU A 115 -0.92 -1.76 -13.84
C LEU A 115 -0.57 -2.84 -12.82
N LEU A 116 -1.21 -4.02 -12.89
CA LEU A 116 -0.88 -5.17 -12.05
C LEU A 116 0.55 -5.65 -12.25
N ALA A 117 1.03 -5.73 -13.51
CA ALA A 117 2.41 -6.07 -13.81
C ALA A 117 3.39 -5.03 -13.21
N ALA A 118 3.06 -3.74 -13.28
CA ALA A 118 3.84 -2.68 -12.66
C ALA A 118 3.85 -2.79 -11.12
N PHE A 119 2.74 -3.18 -10.49
CA PHE A 119 2.68 -3.45 -9.05
C PHE A 119 3.55 -4.64 -8.64
N VAL A 120 3.60 -5.71 -9.45
CA VAL A 120 4.56 -6.81 -9.22
C VAL A 120 5.99 -6.28 -9.21
N GLY A 121 6.35 -5.41 -10.17
CA GLY A 121 7.67 -4.79 -10.23
C GLY A 121 7.99 -3.95 -8.98
N THR A 122 7.08 -3.06 -8.56
CA THR A 122 7.29 -2.22 -7.37
C THR A 122 7.35 -3.05 -6.09
N GLY A 123 6.47 -4.03 -5.94
CA GLY A 123 6.40 -4.89 -4.77
C GLY A 123 7.64 -5.79 -4.63
N THR A 124 8.01 -6.49 -5.68
CA THR A 124 9.18 -7.39 -5.66
C THR A 124 10.49 -6.63 -5.47
N SER A 125 10.68 -5.50 -6.15
CA SER A 125 11.90 -4.68 -5.96
C SER A 125 11.99 -4.11 -4.54
N PHE A 126 10.86 -3.73 -3.95
CA PHE A 126 10.80 -3.25 -2.58
C PHE A 126 11.15 -4.36 -1.57
N LEU A 127 10.49 -5.51 -1.64
CA LEU A 127 10.71 -6.62 -0.71
C LEU A 127 12.12 -7.21 -0.84
N ALA A 128 12.62 -7.38 -2.07
CA ALA A 128 13.98 -7.86 -2.31
C ALA A 128 15.02 -6.91 -1.71
N TYR A 129 14.86 -5.60 -1.93
CA TYR A 129 15.75 -4.60 -1.34
C TYR A 129 15.69 -4.63 0.19
N ALA A 130 14.49 -4.63 0.78
CA ALA A 130 14.30 -4.66 2.23
C ALA A 130 14.95 -5.90 2.88
N THR A 131 14.75 -7.08 2.28
CA THR A 131 15.32 -8.34 2.76
C THR A 131 16.86 -8.32 2.75
N LEU A 132 17.47 -7.80 1.67
CA LEU A 132 18.92 -7.74 1.56
C LEU A 132 19.53 -6.67 2.47
N ALA A 133 18.85 -5.54 2.66
CA ALA A 133 19.27 -4.48 3.57
C ALA A 133 19.25 -4.97 5.04
N GLU A 134 18.18 -5.70 5.43
CA GLU A 134 18.07 -6.29 6.75
C GLU A 134 19.17 -7.34 7.00
N LYS A 135 19.42 -8.24 6.04
CA LYS A 135 20.53 -9.21 6.10
C LYS A 135 21.89 -8.54 6.31
N ARG A 136 22.08 -7.30 5.85
CA ARG A 136 23.29 -6.51 6.03
C ARG A 136 23.29 -5.67 7.32
N GLY A 137 22.22 -5.71 8.11
CA GLY A 137 22.06 -4.89 9.32
C GLY A 137 21.88 -3.40 9.01
N GLU A 138 21.47 -3.04 7.79
CA GLU A 138 21.23 -1.66 7.37
C GLU A 138 19.90 -1.17 7.93
N LYS A 139 19.91 -0.04 8.66
CA LYS A 139 18.69 0.59 9.16
C LYS A 139 18.28 1.75 8.25
N SER A 140 16.98 1.83 7.92
CA SER A 140 16.48 2.98 7.17
C SER A 140 16.56 4.25 8.00
N THR A 141 17.32 5.22 7.54
CA THR A 141 17.38 6.57 8.13
C THR A 141 16.14 7.39 7.78
N ALA A 142 15.45 7.01 6.70
CA ALA A 142 14.29 7.73 6.19
C ALA A 142 12.99 7.46 6.96
N TYR A 143 12.86 6.24 7.52
CA TYR A 143 11.67 5.79 8.27
C TYR A 143 12.10 4.96 9.50
N PRO A 144 12.62 5.61 10.56
CA PRO A 144 13.16 4.90 11.73
C PRO A 144 12.12 4.11 12.53
N SER A 145 10.84 4.36 12.29
CA SER A 145 9.72 3.73 13.00
C SER A 145 9.14 2.49 12.31
N LYS A 146 9.63 2.13 11.11
CA LYS A 146 9.21 0.91 10.42
C LYS A 146 10.08 -0.28 10.83
N SER A 147 9.47 -1.44 10.96
CA SER A 147 10.11 -2.69 11.38
C SER A 147 11.11 -3.27 10.36
N PHE A 148 11.16 -2.73 9.15
CA PHE A 148 12.08 -3.17 8.08
C PHE A 148 12.65 -1.98 7.30
N TYR A 149 13.70 -2.21 6.51
CA TYR A 149 14.34 -1.18 5.69
C TYR A 149 13.37 -0.65 4.64
N TYR A 150 13.07 0.64 4.69
CA TYR A 150 12.14 1.29 3.77
C TYR A 150 12.89 2.17 2.77
N LEU A 151 12.89 1.76 1.50
CA LEU A 151 13.39 2.56 0.38
C LEU A 151 12.21 3.30 -0.26
N GLY A 152 12.17 4.62 -0.11
CA GLY A 152 11.14 5.46 -0.72
C GLY A 152 11.11 5.36 -2.25
N GLY A 153 9.98 5.70 -2.87
CA GLY A 153 9.77 5.72 -4.32
C GLY A 153 8.87 6.88 -4.73
N LEU A 154 8.63 7.01 -6.04
CA LEU A 154 7.66 7.97 -6.59
C LEU A 154 6.22 7.53 -6.37
N THR A 155 6.00 6.22 -6.19
CA THR A 155 4.69 5.59 -5.99
C THR A 155 4.70 4.87 -4.64
N GLU A 156 4.19 5.54 -3.62
CA GLU A 156 4.03 5.04 -2.25
C GLU A 156 2.52 4.88 -1.94
N GLY A 157 2.18 4.52 -0.72
CA GLY A 157 0.79 4.26 -0.31
C GLY A 157 -0.15 5.43 -0.58
N THR A 158 0.24 6.65 -0.21
CA THR A 158 -0.58 7.85 -0.40
C THR A 158 -0.89 8.12 -1.87
N GLU A 159 0.12 8.02 -2.75
CA GLU A 159 -0.05 8.22 -4.19
C GLU A 159 -0.93 7.13 -4.81
N THR A 160 -0.80 5.88 -4.34
CA THR A 160 -1.66 4.77 -4.78
C THR A 160 -3.12 5.03 -4.42
N ILE A 161 -3.39 5.39 -3.16
CA ILE A 161 -4.77 5.66 -2.70
C ILE A 161 -5.37 6.88 -3.40
N ALA A 162 -4.58 7.93 -3.62
CA ALA A 162 -5.03 9.10 -4.39
C ALA A 162 -5.41 8.71 -5.82
N THR A 163 -4.61 7.86 -6.48
CA THR A 163 -4.90 7.37 -7.83
C THR A 163 -6.15 6.51 -7.86
N PHE A 164 -6.34 5.58 -6.92
CA PHE A 164 -7.55 4.78 -6.82
C PHE A 164 -8.79 5.63 -6.54
N THR A 165 -8.65 6.67 -5.72
CA THR A 165 -9.71 7.65 -5.50
C THR A 165 -10.10 8.35 -6.80
N LEU A 166 -9.13 8.81 -7.59
CA LEU A 166 -9.39 9.41 -8.91
C LEU A 166 -10.04 8.42 -9.87
N MET A 167 -9.60 7.17 -9.89
CA MET A 167 -10.23 6.11 -10.72
C MET A 167 -11.69 5.88 -10.32
N CYS A 168 -12.02 5.90 -9.03
CA CYS A 168 -13.40 5.78 -8.58
C CYS A 168 -14.24 7.01 -8.89
N LEU A 169 -13.68 8.22 -8.77
CA LEU A 169 -14.37 9.47 -9.07
C LEU A 169 -14.60 9.68 -10.57
N PHE A 170 -13.68 9.20 -11.40
CA PHE A 170 -13.70 9.36 -12.85
C PHE A 170 -13.51 7.99 -13.55
N PRO A 171 -14.45 7.03 -13.37
CA PRO A 171 -14.28 5.66 -13.86
C PRO A 171 -14.11 5.57 -15.39
N GLN A 172 -14.69 6.50 -16.15
CA GLN A 172 -14.51 6.61 -17.60
C GLN A 172 -13.05 6.88 -18.01
N HIS A 173 -12.22 7.37 -17.11
CA HIS A 173 -10.79 7.64 -17.33
C HIS A 173 -9.87 6.58 -16.71
N PHE A 174 -10.42 5.45 -16.22
CA PHE A 174 -9.64 4.39 -15.58
C PHE A 174 -8.43 3.98 -16.43
N ALA A 175 -8.61 3.71 -17.72
CA ALA A 175 -7.54 3.25 -18.59
C ALA A 175 -6.38 4.26 -18.66
N LEU A 176 -6.69 5.55 -18.81
CA LEU A 176 -5.67 6.60 -18.84
C LEU A 176 -4.91 6.69 -17.49
N LEU A 177 -5.65 6.71 -16.38
CA LEU A 177 -5.06 6.77 -15.05
C LEU A 177 -4.20 5.54 -14.74
N ALA A 178 -4.65 4.35 -15.19
CA ALA A 178 -3.90 3.11 -15.04
C ALA A 178 -2.58 3.14 -15.80
N TYR A 179 -2.55 3.61 -17.05
CA TYR A 179 -1.32 3.73 -17.82
C TYR A 179 -0.35 4.75 -17.23
N ILE A 180 -0.84 5.92 -16.81
CA ILE A 180 -0.02 6.94 -16.16
C ILE A 180 0.60 6.36 -14.90
N TYR A 181 -0.21 5.74 -14.04
CA TYR A 181 0.28 5.22 -12.77
C TYR A 181 1.20 4.01 -12.94
N ALA A 182 0.92 3.12 -13.89
CA ALA A 182 1.82 2.03 -14.24
C ALA A 182 3.21 2.53 -14.71
N THR A 183 3.24 3.63 -15.48
CA THR A 183 4.49 4.27 -15.88
C THR A 183 5.28 4.77 -14.67
N LEU A 184 4.65 5.45 -13.72
CA LEU A 184 5.29 5.91 -12.48
C LEU A 184 5.78 4.74 -11.62
N CYS A 185 5.00 3.65 -11.53
CA CYS A 185 5.41 2.41 -10.86
C CYS A 185 6.63 1.77 -11.52
N THR A 186 6.67 1.74 -12.85
CA THR A 186 7.81 1.21 -13.60
C THR A 186 9.07 2.05 -13.37
N LEU A 187 8.96 3.37 -13.39
CA LEU A 187 10.08 4.27 -13.06
C LEU A 187 10.56 4.05 -11.61
N THR A 188 9.65 3.88 -10.66
CA THR A 188 9.99 3.54 -9.27
C THR A 188 10.74 2.21 -9.19
N THR A 189 10.30 1.21 -9.94
CA THR A 189 10.95 -0.11 -9.99
C THR A 189 12.36 0.00 -10.55
N ILE A 190 12.54 0.70 -11.67
CA ILE A 190 13.85 0.92 -12.30
C ILE A 190 14.81 1.61 -11.34
N THR A 191 14.38 2.70 -10.70
CA THR A 191 15.23 3.43 -9.75
C THR A 191 15.62 2.57 -8.55
N ARG A 192 14.73 1.70 -8.05
CA ARG A 192 15.03 0.74 -6.97
C ARG A 192 16.02 -0.34 -7.42
N ILE A 193 15.86 -0.87 -8.63
CA ILE A 193 16.80 -1.86 -9.19
C ILE A 193 18.20 -1.23 -9.33
N ILE A 194 18.31 -0.02 -9.87
CA ILE A 194 19.58 0.70 -9.99
C ILE A 194 20.21 0.94 -8.62
N ALA A 195 19.41 1.41 -7.64
CA ALA A 195 19.88 1.60 -6.27
C ALA A 195 20.37 0.29 -5.63
N GLY A 196 19.62 -0.80 -5.80
CA GLY A 196 20.01 -2.13 -5.32
C GLY A 196 21.29 -2.63 -5.99
N TRP A 197 21.41 -2.45 -7.30
CA TRP A 197 22.64 -2.80 -8.03
C TRP A 197 23.88 -2.13 -7.47
N HIS A 198 23.83 -0.84 -7.19
CA HIS A 198 24.96 -0.10 -6.63
C HIS A 198 25.19 -0.43 -5.15
N ASN A 199 24.14 -0.49 -4.34
CA ASN A 199 24.29 -0.66 -2.91
C ASN A 199 24.70 -2.10 -2.52
N PHE A 200 24.30 -3.11 -3.29
CA PHE A 200 24.63 -4.51 -3.01
C PHE A 200 25.83 -5.06 -3.79
N ALA A 201 26.48 -4.27 -4.62
CA ALA A 201 27.63 -4.68 -5.43
C ALA A 201 28.85 -5.13 -4.61
N ALA A 202 29.07 -4.54 -3.42
CA ALA A 202 30.20 -4.89 -2.54
C ALA A 202 29.75 -5.78 -1.37
N VAL A 203 30.47 -6.86 -1.13
CA VAL A 203 30.36 -7.61 0.12
C VAL A 203 31.01 -6.76 1.22
N LYS A 204 30.23 -6.24 2.16
CA LYS A 204 30.80 -5.71 3.41
C LYS A 204 31.50 -6.86 4.14
N LYS A 205 32.84 -6.86 4.15
CA LYS A 205 33.66 -7.75 4.98
C LYS A 205 33.46 -7.44 6.44
#